data_4bff290f0fa1c529f860a87039776925
#
_entry.id   4bff290f0fa1c529f860a87039776925
#
_cell.length_a   1.000
_cell.length_b   1.000
_cell.length_c   1.000
_cell.angle_alpha   90.00
_cell.angle_beta   90.00
_cell.angle_gamma   90.00
#
_symmetry.space_group_name_H-M   'P 1'
#
loop_
_entity.id
_entity.type
_entity.pdbx_description
1 polymer ?
#
loop_
_entity_poly.entity_id
_entity_poly.type
_entity_poly.pdbx_seq_one_letter_code
_entity_poly.pdbx_strand_id
1 'polypeptide(L)'
;YAAWLYASQGNAPVCQVVMPQPWGHKNVCSYVWVFTNCDYVRVFREGKCLGTFEPDRELFRGLLHPPVRIPFKRLYGEGEQWRRMGAGFSFEFIKNDQVMGCIRKCPSDQIFLKVWSSHTCLLEKNSYDMALIHIEAVDENGETAVDFNGPVRIMTRGPAAVLGPDMISLRGGFGGTLIRTLGGRGKVKVTVFSPQAGAAEIYLDVKKEKLL
;
A
#
# COMPACT_ATOMS: atom_id res chain seq x y z
N TYR A 1 -2.98 -4.40 9.65
CA TYR A 1 -3.96 -3.81 10.62
C TYR A 1 -3.43 -3.82 12.05
N ALA A 2 -2.76 -4.90 12.49
CA ALA A 2 -2.25 -5.01 13.85
C ALA A 2 -1.33 -3.84 14.24
N ALA A 3 -0.41 -3.44 13.36
CA ALA A 3 0.50 -2.32 13.61
C ALA A 3 -0.25 -1.01 13.91
N TRP A 4 -1.33 -0.72 13.17
CA TRP A 4 -2.14 0.48 13.39
C TRP A 4 -2.97 0.40 14.67
N LEU A 5 -3.47 -0.79 15.01
CA LEU A 5 -4.15 -1.03 16.27
C LEU A 5 -3.23 -0.75 17.46
N TYR A 6 -1.99 -1.28 17.42
CA TYR A 6 -1.01 -1.03 18.48
C TYR A 6 -0.58 0.44 18.53
N ALA A 7 -0.32 1.06 17.38
CA ALA A 7 0.06 2.47 17.32
C ALA A 7 -1.02 3.38 17.90
N SER A 8 -2.31 3.08 17.64
CA SER A 8 -3.43 3.87 18.17
C SER A 8 -3.58 3.78 19.69
N GLN A 9 -2.97 2.82 20.36
CA GLN A 9 -2.99 2.75 21.85
C GLN A 9 -1.97 3.69 22.49
N GLY A 10 -1.09 4.32 21.72
CA GLY A 10 -0.08 5.27 22.19
C GLY A 10 -0.58 6.72 22.23
N ASN A 11 0.33 7.64 22.60
CA ASN A 11 0.01 9.06 22.75
C ASN A 11 0.15 9.87 21.45
N ALA A 12 0.99 9.40 20.50
CA ALA A 12 1.14 10.07 19.22
C ALA A 12 -0.16 9.98 18.39
N PRO A 13 -0.57 11.06 17.72
CA PRO A 13 -1.78 11.03 16.90
C PRO A 13 -1.69 9.96 15.81
N VAL A 14 -2.72 9.12 15.74
CA VAL A 14 -2.87 8.10 14.70
C VAL A 14 -4.16 8.35 13.94
N CYS A 15 -4.03 8.45 12.63
CA CYS A 15 -5.15 8.63 11.72
C CYS A 15 -4.99 7.61 10.58
N GLN A 16 -5.68 6.47 10.66
CA GLN A 16 -5.57 5.43 9.64
C GLN A 16 -6.94 4.85 9.31
N VAL A 17 -7.28 4.88 8.04
CA VAL A 17 -8.50 4.30 7.49
C VAL A 17 -8.14 3.08 6.66
N VAL A 18 -8.79 1.98 6.94
CA VAL A 18 -8.69 0.75 6.16
C VAL A 18 -10.04 0.49 5.51
N MET A 19 -10.10 0.74 4.22
CA MET A 19 -11.22 0.37 3.39
C MET A 19 -10.89 -0.96 2.71
N PRO A 20 -11.70 -2.00 2.92
CA PRO A 20 -11.49 -3.25 2.20
C PRO A 20 -11.68 -3.01 0.72
N GLN A 21 -10.73 -3.55 -0.05
CA GLN A 21 -10.73 -3.41 -1.49
C GLN A 21 -11.68 -4.41 -2.15
N PRO A 22 -12.28 -4.03 -3.28
CA PRO A 22 -13.29 -4.82 -3.98
C PRO A 22 -12.77 -5.92 -4.89
N TRP A 23 -11.48 -6.19 -4.87
CA TRP A 23 -10.86 -7.12 -5.78
C TRP A 23 -11.35 -8.55 -5.61
N GLY A 24 -12.27 -8.93 -6.49
CA GLY A 24 -12.59 -10.34 -6.76
C GLY A 24 -13.40 -11.09 -5.72
N HIS A 25 -13.60 -10.60 -4.53
CA HIS A 25 -14.31 -11.32 -3.48
C HIS A 25 -15.75 -10.89 -3.34
N LYS A 26 -16.66 -11.87 -3.48
CA LYS A 26 -18.09 -11.72 -3.19
C LYS A 26 -18.38 -11.45 -1.70
N ASN A 27 -17.40 -11.62 -0.84
CA ASN A 27 -17.49 -11.36 0.58
C ASN A 27 -17.07 -9.93 0.87
N VAL A 28 -17.99 -9.02 0.70
CA VAL A 28 -17.84 -7.61 1.09
C VAL A 28 -17.58 -7.56 2.59
N CYS A 29 -16.45 -7.02 3.02
CA CYS A 29 -16.26 -6.68 4.41
C CYS A 29 -17.40 -5.75 4.84
N SER A 30 -18.04 -6.06 5.95
CA SER A 30 -19.21 -5.30 6.40
C SER A 30 -18.89 -3.92 6.94
N TYR A 31 -17.60 -3.62 7.16
CA TYR A 31 -17.15 -2.40 7.85
C TYR A 31 -15.88 -1.81 7.22
N VAL A 32 -15.83 -0.47 7.20
CA VAL A 32 -14.57 0.27 7.14
C VAL A 32 -14.00 0.33 8.55
N TRP A 33 -12.71 0.04 8.69
CA TRP A 33 -12.00 0.07 9.96
C TRP A 33 -11.16 1.34 10.06
N VAL A 34 -11.31 2.06 11.16
CA VAL A 34 -10.50 3.24 11.44
C VAL A 34 -9.74 3.04 12.74
N PHE A 35 -8.42 3.13 12.66
CA PHE A 35 -7.52 3.06 13.80
C PHE A 35 -7.08 4.47 14.16
N THR A 36 -7.46 4.91 15.35
CA THR A 36 -7.18 6.27 15.82
C THR A 36 -7.20 6.35 17.34
N ASN A 37 -6.49 7.33 17.89
CA ASN A 37 -6.61 7.76 19.27
C ASN A 37 -7.30 9.13 19.38
N CYS A 38 -8.07 9.48 18.36
CA CYS A 38 -8.98 10.61 18.37
C CYS A 38 -10.33 10.25 19.01
N ASP A 39 -11.13 11.26 19.36
CA ASP A 39 -12.39 11.06 20.08
C ASP A 39 -13.47 10.49 19.15
N TYR A 40 -13.50 10.98 17.91
CA TYR A 40 -14.44 10.52 16.89
C TYR A 40 -13.95 10.85 15.47
N VAL A 41 -14.62 10.27 14.47
CA VAL A 41 -14.35 10.49 13.05
C VAL A 41 -15.61 11.00 12.35
N ARG A 42 -15.50 12.12 11.63
CA ARG A 42 -16.53 12.60 10.71
C ARG A 42 -16.22 12.13 9.31
N VAL A 43 -17.24 11.63 8.62
CA VAL A 43 -17.10 11.14 7.25
C VAL A 43 -17.89 11.99 6.30
N PHE A 44 -17.25 12.37 5.22
CA PHE A 44 -17.85 13.17 4.15
C PHE A 44 -17.75 12.46 2.81
N ARG A 45 -18.70 12.72 1.95
CA ARG A 45 -18.70 12.36 0.55
C ARG A 45 -19.10 13.58 -0.27
N GLU A 46 -18.24 14.00 -1.21
CA GLU A 46 -18.48 15.19 -2.04
C GLU A 46 -18.88 16.44 -1.22
N GLY A 47 -18.25 16.63 -0.08
CA GLY A 47 -18.52 17.74 0.83
C GLY A 47 -19.76 17.57 1.73
N LYS A 48 -20.60 16.54 1.50
CA LYS A 48 -21.75 16.23 2.36
C LYS A 48 -21.31 15.34 3.52
N CYS A 49 -21.62 15.75 4.76
CA CYS A 49 -21.38 14.92 5.94
C CYS A 49 -22.34 13.74 5.95
N LEU A 50 -21.78 12.53 6.02
CA LEU A 50 -22.54 11.26 6.11
C LEU A 50 -22.81 10.86 7.56
N GLY A 51 -22.01 11.36 8.50
CA GLY A 51 -22.18 11.10 9.91
C GLY A 51 -20.88 11.23 10.72
N THR A 52 -21.06 11.10 12.04
CA THR A 52 -20.00 11.03 13.04
C THR A 52 -19.97 9.61 13.59
N PHE A 53 -18.78 9.07 13.76
CA PHE A 53 -18.56 7.69 14.20
C PHE A 53 -17.57 7.67 15.35
N GLU A 54 -17.93 7.00 16.42
CA GLU A 54 -17.16 6.89 17.64
C GLU A 54 -16.44 5.53 17.74
N PRO A 55 -15.36 5.43 18.56
CA PRO A 55 -14.72 4.16 18.87
C PRO A 55 -15.70 3.14 19.45
N ASP A 56 -15.60 1.88 18.98
CA ASP A 56 -16.48 0.78 19.39
C ASP A 56 -16.07 0.22 20.76
N ARG A 57 -16.47 0.92 21.82
CA ARG A 57 -16.15 0.54 23.20
C ARG A 57 -16.93 -0.67 23.71
N GLU A 58 -18.02 -1.04 23.05
CA GLU A 58 -18.79 -2.23 23.45
C GLU A 58 -18.10 -3.50 23.06
N LEU A 59 -17.58 -3.56 21.83
CA LEU A 59 -16.88 -4.75 21.34
C LEU A 59 -15.44 -4.82 21.85
N PHE A 60 -14.76 -3.69 22.04
CA PHE A 60 -13.32 -3.62 22.40
C PHE A 60 -13.10 -3.02 23.78
N ARG A 61 -13.77 -3.54 24.79
CA ARG A 61 -13.77 -3.02 26.19
C ARG A 61 -12.39 -2.90 26.84
N GLY A 62 -11.43 -3.72 26.41
CA GLY A 62 -10.08 -3.76 26.97
C GLY A 62 -9.08 -2.81 26.33
N LEU A 63 -9.48 -2.06 25.28
CA LEU A 63 -8.59 -1.13 24.59
C LEU A 63 -8.78 0.28 25.08
N LEU A 64 -7.68 1.02 25.26
CA LEU A 64 -7.71 2.45 25.61
C LEU A 64 -8.34 3.25 24.46
N HIS A 65 -7.93 2.96 23.25
CA HIS A 65 -8.44 3.54 22.01
C HIS A 65 -8.98 2.46 21.08
N PRO A 66 -10.25 2.05 21.25
CA PRO A 66 -10.88 1.07 20.38
C PRO A 66 -10.95 1.55 18.93
N PRO A 67 -10.88 0.66 17.94
CA PRO A 67 -11.10 1.07 16.55
C PRO A 67 -12.54 1.54 16.33
N VAL A 68 -12.70 2.51 15.41
CA VAL A 68 -14.01 2.90 14.90
C VAL A 68 -14.41 1.93 13.79
N ARG A 69 -15.61 1.37 13.87
CA ARG A 69 -16.19 0.53 12.82
C ARG A 69 -17.33 1.25 12.14
N ILE A 70 -17.18 1.49 10.84
CA ILE A 70 -18.18 2.19 10.05
C ILE A 70 -18.85 1.19 9.13
N PRO A 71 -20.15 0.89 9.30
CA PRO A 71 -20.86 -0.03 8.40
C PRO A 71 -20.84 0.48 6.96
N PHE A 72 -20.51 -0.37 5.99
CA PHE A 72 -20.50 -0.01 4.57
C PHE A 72 -21.82 0.61 4.10
N LYS A 73 -22.94 0.06 4.53
CA LYS A 73 -24.25 0.59 4.18
C LYS A 73 -24.47 2.05 4.62
N ARG A 74 -23.76 2.51 5.64
CA ARG A 74 -23.81 3.92 6.08
C ARG A 74 -23.08 4.85 5.11
N LEU A 75 -22.07 4.34 4.41
CA LEU A 75 -21.32 5.12 3.44
C LEU A 75 -21.94 5.08 2.04
N TYR A 76 -22.51 3.94 1.66
CA TYR A 76 -22.96 3.67 0.30
C TYR A 76 -24.47 3.63 0.12
N GLY A 77 -25.24 3.58 1.21
CA GLY A 77 -26.68 3.36 1.15
C GLY A 77 -27.05 1.89 0.89
N GLU A 78 -28.34 1.59 0.91
CA GLU A 78 -28.85 0.26 0.59
C GLU A 78 -28.97 0.10 -0.94
N GLY A 79 -28.35 -0.95 -1.48
CA GLY A 79 -28.48 -1.30 -2.91
C GLY A 79 -27.51 -0.61 -3.86
N GLU A 80 -26.67 0.30 -3.41
CA GLU A 80 -25.66 0.92 -4.27
C GLU A 80 -24.46 -0.01 -4.48
N GLN A 81 -24.20 -0.33 -5.75
CA GLN A 81 -22.95 -0.99 -6.14
C GLN A 81 -21.82 0.05 -6.06
N TRP A 82 -21.04 -0.01 -5.01
CA TRP A 82 -19.91 0.88 -4.75
C TRP A 82 -18.86 1.00 -5.87
N ARG A 83 -18.82 0.05 -6.82
CA ARG A 83 -18.00 0.11 -8.06
C ARG A 83 -18.33 1.28 -9.00
N ARG A 84 -19.50 1.91 -8.88
CA ARG A 84 -19.97 2.98 -9.79
C ARG A 84 -19.73 4.39 -9.27
N MET A 85 -19.13 4.55 -8.12
CA MET A 85 -19.10 5.83 -7.44
C MET A 85 -17.69 6.40 -7.42
N GLY A 86 -17.33 7.13 -8.46
CA GLY A 86 -16.08 7.89 -8.55
C GLY A 86 -15.89 8.98 -7.47
N ALA A 87 -16.78 9.02 -6.48
CA ALA A 87 -16.73 9.95 -5.37
C ALA A 87 -15.90 9.38 -4.23
N GLY A 88 -14.82 10.08 -3.88
CA GLY A 88 -14.00 9.75 -2.73
C GLY A 88 -14.70 10.10 -1.41
N PHE A 89 -14.30 9.40 -0.36
CA PHE A 89 -14.64 9.71 1.01
C PHE A 89 -13.52 10.51 1.67
N SER A 90 -13.89 11.47 2.50
CA SER A 90 -12.96 12.17 3.41
C SER A 90 -13.30 11.79 4.84
N PHE A 91 -12.29 11.39 5.59
CA PHE A 91 -12.37 11.03 7.00
C PHE A 91 -11.62 12.08 7.79
N GLU A 92 -12.33 12.90 8.59
CA GLU A 92 -11.75 13.87 9.51
C GLU A 92 -11.67 13.26 10.89
N PHE A 93 -10.50 13.33 11.50
CA PHE A 93 -10.21 12.81 12.84
C PHE A 93 -10.28 13.96 13.83
N ILE A 94 -11.14 13.85 14.82
CA ILE A 94 -11.41 14.92 15.78
C ILE A 94 -10.94 14.52 17.17
N LYS A 95 -10.17 15.39 17.81
CA LYS A 95 -9.73 15.26 19.20
C LYS A 95 -9.86 16.61 19.89
N ASN A 96 -10.54 16.66 21.05
CA ASN A 96 -10.81 17.91 21.77
C ASN A 96 -11.42 18.98 20.85
N ASP A 97 -12.39 18.60 20.03
CA ASP A 97 -13.08 19.43 19.04
C ASP A 97 -12.18 20.06 17.95
N GLN A 98 -10.94 19.61 17.83
CA GLN A 98 -10.01 20.03 16.79
C GLN A 98 -9.78 18.94 15.76
N VAL A 99 -9.65 19.33 14.49
CA VAL A 99 -9.29 18.41 13.40
C VAL A 99 -7.80 18.09 13.49
N MET A 100 -7.49 16.85 13.83
CA MET A 100 -6.11 16.33 13.93
C MET A 100 -5.55 15.86 12.59
N GLY A 101 -6.43 15.51 11.65
CA GLY A 101 -6.03 15.05 10.31
C GLY A 101 -7.24 14.76 9.43
N CYS A 102 -6.99 14.63 8.15
CA CYS A 102 -7.97 14.23 7.15
C CYS A 102 -7.36 13.22 6.19
N ILE A 103 -8.04 12.09 6.00
CA ILE A 103 -7.65 11.07 5.03
C ILE A 103 -8.72 10.97 3.96
N ARG A 104 -8.30 10.96 2.70
CA ARG A 104 -9.19 10.70 1.56
C ARG A 104 -8.98 9.27 1.08
N LYS A 105 -10.08 8.58 0.79
CA LYS A 105 -10.12 7.25 0.19
C LYS A 105 -11.08 7.25 -0.98
N CYS A 106 -10.61 6.71 -2.10
CA CYS A 106 -11.44 6.50 -3.28
C CYS A 106 -11.73 5.01 -3.44
N PRO A 107 -12.89 4.63 -3.98
CA PRO A 107 -13.10 3.28 -4.45
C PRO A 107 -11.99 2.93 -5.44
N SER A 108 -11.35 1.79 -5.25
CA SER A 108 -10.23 1.37 -6.08
C SER A 108 -10.68 0.38 -7.13
N ASP A 109 -10.37 0.68 -8.40
CA ASP A 109 -10.65 -0.18 -9.56
C ASP A 109 -9.39 -0.70 -10.23
N GLN A 110 -8.24 -0.10 -9.92
CA GLN A 110 -6.99 -0.38 -10.61
C GLN A 110 -5.89 -0.80 -9.64
N ILE A 111 -4.98 -1.61 -10.13
CA ILE A 111 -3.77 -1.97 -9.41
C ILE A 111 -2.57 -1.46 -10.20
N PHE A 112 -1.58 -0.98 -9.48
CA PHE A 112 -0.31 -0.51 -10.01
C PHE A 112 0.83 -1.27 -9.35
N LEU A 113 1.97 -1.33 -10.03
CA LEU A 113 3.21 -1.82 -9.44
C LEU A 113 4.00 -0.65 -8.86
N LYS A 114 4.39 -0.78 -7.60
CA LYS A 114 5.39 0.05 -6.95
C LYS A 114 6.65 -0.77 -6.78
N VAL A 115 7.77 -0.26 -7.31
CA VAL A 115 9.05 -0.96 -7.34
C VAL A 115 10.13 -0.08 -6.75
N TRP A 116 10.97 -0.64 -5.89
CA TRP A 116 12.14 0.05 -5.34
C TRP A 116 13.27 -0.93 -5.08
N SER A 117 14.46 -0.41 -4.91
CA SER A 117 15.66 -1.19 -4.64
C SER A 117 16.21 -0.92 -3.24
N SER A 118 16.82 -1.92 -2.64
CA SER A 118 17.57 -1.75 -1.38
C SER A 118 18.76 -0.79 -1.50
N HIS A 119 19.32 -0.67 -2.71
CA HIS A 119 20.45 0.21 -3.03
C HIS A 119 20.23 0.83 -4.41
N THR A 120 20.57 2.11 -4.55
CA THR A 120 20.51 2.82 -5.84
C THR A 120 21.84 2.78 -6.60
N CYS A 121 22.92 2.43 -5.91
CA CYS A 121 24.25 2.30 -6.48
C CYS A 121 24.86 0.97 -6.06
N LEU A 122 25.29 0.19 -7.04
CA LEU A 122 25.99 -1.08 -6.87
C LEU A 122 27.47 -0.88 -7.17
N LEU A 123 28.34 -1.54 -6.41
CA LEU A 123 29.77 -1.39 -6.50
C LEU A 123 30.45 -2.70 -6.93
N GLU A 124 30.75 -2.80 -8.21
CA GLU A 124 31.52 -3.93 -8.75
C GLU A 124 32.98 -3.83 -8.33
N LYS A 125 33.44 -4.79 -7.52
CA LYS A 125 34.81 -4.91 -7.03
C LYS A 125 35.46 -6.19 -7.55
N ASN A 126 36.05 -6.98 -6.64
CA ASN A 126 36.61 -8.31 -6.93
C ASN A 126 35.54 -9.39 -7.09
N SER A 127 34.31 -9.09 -6.66
CA SER A 127 33.13 -9.90 -6.83
C SER A 127 31.94 -9.04 -7.24
N TYR A 128 30.88 -9.69 -7.70
CA TYR A 128 29.61 -9.00 -7.98
C TYR A 128 29.01 -8.39 -6.71
N ASP A 129 28.30 -7.29 -6.89
CA ASP A 129 27.43 -6.70 -5.87
C ASP A 129 25.97 -6.99 -6.22
N MET A 130 25.09 -6.93 -5.22
CA MET A 130 23.68 -7.28 -5.35
C MET A 130 22.76 -6.22 -4.76
N ALA A 131 21.55 -6.12 -5.32
CA ALA A 131 20.45 -5.38 -4.74
C ALA A 131 19.19 -6.24 -4.71
N LEU A 132 18.41 -6.08 -3.64
CA LEU A 132 17.05 -6.61 -3.56
C LEU A 132 16.11 -5.61 -4.24
N ILE A 133 15.36 -6.09 -5.21
CA ILE A 133 14.26 -5.37 -5.85
C ILE A 133 12.99 -5.74 -5.13
N HIS A 134 12.37 -4.79 -4.47
CA HIS A 134 11.08 -4.92 -3.85
C HIS A 134 9.98 -4.59 -4.84
N ILE A 135 8.92 -5.37 -4.83
CA ILE A 135 7.77 -5.21 -5.70
C ILE A 135 6.52 -5.24 -4.83
N GLU A 136 5.71 -4.21 -4.95
CA GLU A 136 4.44 -4.08 -4.24
C GLU A 136 3.34 -3.75 -5.24
N ALA A 137 2.24 -4.48 -5.18
CA ALA A 137 1.02 -4.11 -5.87
C ALA A 137 0.23 -3.15 -4.98
N VAL A 138 -0.09 -1.97 -5.50
CA VAL A 138 -0.83 -0.92 -4.78
C VAL A 138 -2.04 -0.48 -5.57
N ASP A 139 -3.03 0.03 -4.86
CA ASP A 139 -4.21 0.66 -5.47
C ASP A 139 -4.02 2.16 -5.74
N GLU A 140 -5.06 2.83 -6.24
CA GLU A 140 -5.07 4.29 -6.48
C GLU A 140 -4.88 5.11 -5.19
N ASN A 141 -5.13 4.54 -4.02
CA ASN A 141 -4.90 5.17 -2.73
C ASN A 141 -3.45 4.97 -2.24
N GLY A 142 -2.63 4.21 -2.99
CA GLY A 142 -1.29 3.82 -2.59
C GLY A 142 -1.26 2.75 -1.50
N GLU A 143 -2.38 2.07 -1.25
CA GLU A 143 -2.46 0.98 -0.28
C GLU A 143 -2.12 -0.35 -0.95
N THR A 144 -1.49 -1.24 -0.19
CA THR A 144 -1.15 -2.58 -0.67
C THR A 144 -2.40 -3.35 -1.08
N ALA A 145 -2.41 -3.84 -2.31
CA ALA A 145 -3.44 -4.74 -2.83
C ALA A 145 -3.22 -6.15 -2.28
N VAL A 146 -3.60 -6.39 -1.02
CA VAL A 146 -3.30 -7.62 -0.27
C VAL A 146 -3.87 -8.90 -0.90
N ASP A 147 -4.90 -8.77 -1.71
CA ASP A 147 -5.52 -9.89 -2.44
C ASP A 147 -4.86 -10.14 -3.80
N PHE A 148 -3.90 -9.31 -4.20
CA PHE A 148 -3.19 -9.49 -5.45
C PHE A 148 -2.10 -10.57 -5.33
N ASN A 149 -2.31 -11.70 -6.02
CA ASN A 149 -1.38 -12.83 -6.08
C ASN A 149 -0.95 -13.12 -7.53
N GLY A 150 -1.00 -12.10 -8.38
CA GLY A 150 -0.71 -12.22 -9.80
C GLY A 150 0.78 -12.37 -10.14
N PRO A 151 1.09 -12.86 -11.34
CA PRO A 151 2.46 -12.97 -11.82
C PRO A 151 3.02 -11.59 -12.20
N VAL A 152 4.32 -11.43 -11.97
CA VAL A 152 5.12 -10.30 -12.44
C VAL A 152 6.37 -10.83 -13.15
N ARG A 153 6.73 -10.19 -14.25
CA ARG A 153 7.97 -10.46 -14.98
C ARG A 153 8.97 -9.34 -14.73
N ILE A 154 10.21 -9.72 -14.42
CA ILE A 154 11.31 -8.81 -14.13
C ILE A 154 12.31 -8.86 -15.28
N MET A 155 12.65 -7.71 -15.82
CA MET A 155 13.63 -7.57 -16.91
C MET A 155 14.68 -6.54 -16.52
N THR A 156 15.93 -6.81 -16.92
CA THR A 156 17.05 -5.89 -16.69
C THR A 156 17.69 -5.50 -18.02
N ARG A 157 18.15 -4.25 -18.12
CA ARG A 157 19.02 -3.76 -19.20
C ARG A 157 20.20 -3.02 -18.58
N GLY A 158 21.42 -3.31 -19.05
CA GLY A 158 22.63 -2.73 -18.53
C GLY A 158 23.53 -3.78 -17.85
N PRO A 159 24.55 -3.37 -17.09
CA PRO A 159 25.55 -4.26 -16.51
C PRO A 159 25.09 -5.00 -15.25
N ALA A 160 23.84 -5.49 -15.24
CA ALA A 160 23.31 -6.34 -14.18
C ALA A 160 22.26 -7.32 -14.74
N ALA A 161 22.06 -8.43 -14.03
CA ALA A 161 21.07 -9.43 -14.35
C ALA A 161 20.26 -9.86 -13.13
N VAL A 162 19.06 -10.37 -13.37
CA VAL A 162 18.23 -11.00 -12.35
C VAL A 162 18.93 -12.28 -11.86
N LEU A 163 19.01 -12.44 -10.55
CA LEU A 163 19.51 -13.65 -9.91
C LEU A 163 18.33 -14.52 -9.50
N GLY A 164 17.96 -15.46 -10.34
CA GLY A 164 16.81 -16.33 -10.13
C GLY A 164 15.81 -16.26 -11.30
N PRO A 165 14.57 -16.68 -11.09
CA PRO A 165 13.54 -16.64 -12.12
C PRO A 165 13.19 -15.19 -12.49
N ASP A 166 12.98 -14.95 -13.79
CA ASP A 166 12.53 -13.67 -14.31
C ASP A 166 11.02 -13.46 -14.18
N MET A 167 10.30 -14.50 -13.73
CA MET A 167 8.87 -14.47 -13.45
C MET A 167 8.60 -15.04 -12.06
N ILE A 168 7.90 -14.27 -11.23
CA ILE A 168 7.48 -14.64 -9.88
C ILE A 168 6.01 -14.29 -9.68
N SER A 169 5.34 -14.93 -8.73
CA SER A 169 4.02 -14.52 -8.29
C SER A 169 4.14 -13.68 -7.02
N LEU A 170 3.47 -12.53 -6.99
CA LEU A 170 3.29 -11.78 -5.75
C LEU A 170 2.40 -12.58 -4.79
N ARG A 171 2.58 -12.38 -3.51
CA ARG A 171 1.73 -12.97 -2.46
C ARG A 171 1.31 -11.87 -1.50
N GLY A 172 0.00 -11.71 -1.33
CA GLY A 172 -0.53 -10.62 -0.51
C GLY A 172 -0.12 -9.23 -1.01
N GLY A 173 0.04 -9.06 -2.32
CA GLY A 173 0.51 -7.83 -2.94
C GLY A 173 2.03 -7.62 -2.90
N PHE A 174 2.83 -8.51 -2.29
CA PHE A 174 4.27 -8.35 -2.15
C PHE A 174 5.08 -9.42 -2.86
N GLY A 175 6.27 -9.04 -3.30
CA GLY A 175 7.29 -9.93 -3.84
C GLY A 175 8.62 -9.22 -4.00
N GLY A 176 9.59 -9.94 -4.52
CA GLY A 176 10.90 -9.36 -4.78
C GLY A 176 11.84 -10.35 -5.44
N THR A 177 12.93 -9.82 -5.97
CA THR A 177 13.99 -10.60 -6.59
C THR A 177 15.34 -9.92 -6.31
N LEU A 178 16.41 -10.68 -6.48
CA LEU A 178 17.76 -10.16 -6.43
C LEU A 178 18.25 -9.87 -7.85
N ILE A 179 18.97 -8.77 -8.01
CA ILE A 179 19.82 -8.52 -9.17
C ILE A 179 21.28 -8.51 -8.74
N ARG A 180 22.16 -8.93 -9.65
CA ARG A 180 23.62 -8.88 -9.45
C ARG A 180 24.31 -8.15 -10.59
N THR A 181 25.45 -7.54 -10.30
CA THR A 181 26.32 -6.95 -11.32
C THR A 181 27.01 -8.01 -12.19
N LEU A 182 27.43 -7.61 -13.40
CA LEU A 182 28.02 -8.49 -14.43
C LEU A 182 29.43 -8.07 -14.83
N GLY A 183 30.21 -7.45 -13.93
CA GLY A 183 31.56 -7.03 -14.20
C GLY A 183 31.71 -5.71 -14.97
N GLY A 184 30.60 -5.09 -15.38
CA GLY A 184 30.54 -3.83 -16.12
C GLY A 184 30.29 -2.62 -15.23
N ARG A 185 30.25 -1.44 -15.85
CA ARG A 185 29.82 -0.17 -15.22
C ARG A 185 28.75 0.50 -16.06
N GLY A 186 27.87 1.27 -15.45
CA GLY A 186 26.85 2.06 -16.15
C GLY A 186 25.50 1.99 -15.48
N LYS A 187 24.48 2.50 -16.15
CA LYS A 187 23.11 2.47 -15.68
C LYS A 187 22.46 1.12 -15.94
N VAL A 188 21.71 0.66 -14.96
CA VAL A 188 20.83 -0.50 -15.03
C VAL A 188 19.40 -0.02 -14.99
N LYS A 189 18.61 -0.43 -15.96
CA LYS A 189 17.16 -0.27 -15.97
C LYS A 189 16.55 -1.60 -15.55
N VAL A 190 15.74 -1.59 -14.51
CA VAL A 190 14.90 -2.72 -14.08
C VAL A 190 13.45 -2.39 -14.43
N THR A 191 12.83 -3.25 -15.23
CA THR A 191 11.41 -3.14 -15.60
C THR A 191 10.69 -4.34 -15.00
N VAL A 192 9.62 -4.05 -14.26
CA VAL A 192 8.69 -5.07 -13.73
C VAL A 192 7.36 -4.90 -14.42
N PHE A 193 6.80 -5.98 -14.95
CA PHE A 193 5.56 -5.98 -15.72
C PHE A 193 4.58 -7.01 -15.17
N SER A 194 3.31 -6.64 -15.08
CA SER A 194 2.19 -7.53 -14.83
C SER A 194 1.06 -7.25 -15.82
N PRO A 195 0.41 -8.28 -16.39
CA PRO A 195 -0.76 -8.08 -17.27
C PRO A 195 -1.93 -7.35 -16.57
N GLN A 196 -2.00 -7.44 -15.24
CA GLN A 196 -3.11 -6.90 -14.43
C GLN A 196 -2.78 -5.56 -13.77
N ALA A 197 -1.49 -5.27 -13.52
CA ALA A 197 -1.05 -4.09 -12.78
C ALA A 197 -0.11 -3.17 -13.59
N GLY A 198 0.03 -3.43 -14.90
CA GLY A 198 0.86 -2.63 -15.79
C GLY A 198 2.36 -2.83 -15.58
N ALA A 199 3.15 -1.79 -15.86
CA ALA A 199 4.59 -1.81 -15.76
C ALA A 199 5.11 -0.72 -14.82
N ALA A 200 6.21 -1.01 -14.11
CA ALA A 200 6.98 -0.05 -13.34
C ALA A 200 8.47 -0.19 -13.63
N GLU A 201 9.20 0.91 -13.52
CA GLU A 201 10.61 0.97 -13.87
C GLU A 201 11.40 1.68 -12.77
N ILE A 202 12.59 1.16 -12.51
CA ILE A 202 13.58 1.83 -11.65
C ILE A 202 14.95 1.80 -12.32
N TYR A 203 15.79 2.71 -11.89
CA TYR A 203 17.15 2.87 -12.39
C TYR A 203 18.16 2.77 -11.26
N LEU A 204 19.26 2.07 -11.52
CA LEU A 204 20.37 1.87 -10.62
C LEU A 204 21.66 2.24 -11.34
N ASP A 205 22.68 2.64 -10.59
CA ASP A 205 24.00 2.87 -11.13
C ASP A 205 24.95 1.74 -10.70
N VAL A 206 25.72 1.19 -11.63
CA VAL A 206 26.83 0.29 -11.33
C VAL A 206 28.14 1.04 -11.49
N LYS A 207 28.89 1.16 -10.42
CA LYS A 207 30.26 1.70 -10.39
C LYS A 207 31.25 0.55 -10.32
N LYS A 208 32.39 0.72 -10.98
CA LYS A 208 33.49 -0.23 -10.89
C LYS A 208 34.64 0.43 -10.12
N GLU A 209 35.05 -0.22 -9.04
CA GLU A 209 36.26 0.21 -8.32
C GLU A 209 37.47 -0.21 -9.12
N LYS A 210 38.41 0.72 -9.37
CA LYS A 210 39.72 0.37 -9.93
C LYS A 210 40.49 -0.35 -8.86
N LEU A 211 40.93 -1.57 -9.16
CA LEU A 211 42.00 -2.19 -8.39
C LEU A 211 43.25 -1.30 -8.45
N LEU A 212 43.70 -0.85 -7.28
CA LEU A 212 45.02 -0.22 -7.13
C LEU A 212 46.11 -1.26 -7.29
#